data_815131b41efee2e741775c130168d4de
#
_entry.id   815131b41efee2e741775c130168d4de
#
_cell.length_a   1.000
_cell.length_b   1.000
_cell.length_c   1.000
_cell.angle_alpha   90.00
_cell.angle_beta   90.00
_cell.angle_gamma   90.00
#
_symmetry.space_group_name_H-M   'P 1'
#
loop_
_entity.id
_entity.type
_entity.pdbx_description
1 polymer ?
#
loop_
_entity_poly.entity_id
_entity_poly.type
_entity_poly.pdbx_seq_one_letter_code
_entity_poly.pdbx_strand_id
1 'polypeptide(L)'
;RRQRQMCIRDRLCVVGLSQAIMFGIMNYCILYSSCVQENVNGSKVTVDIARISCILCGIIFVVVGNYMTKAKRNTVVGFRTAWSMYNDNTWRKSNRFGAISIVVAGVLTIITAAFANGITSTILLLVYLLSATIIAILYSKKVYDQEKREV
;
A
#
# COMPACT_ATOMS: atom_id res chain seq x y z
N ARG A 1 6.37 2.56 -28.79
CA ARG A 1 5.08 2.81 -28.09
C ARG A 1 4.44 1.50 -27.59
N ARG A 2 4.36 0.41 -28.39
CA ARG A 2 3.75 -0.89 -28.03
C ARG A 2 4.40 -1.54 -26.79
N GLN A 3 5.72 -1.60 -26.67
CA GLN A 3 6.41 -2.20 -25.51
C GLN A 3 6.18 -1.44 -24.20
N ARG A 4 5.99 -0.12 -24.23
CA ARG A 4 5.67 0.67 -23.02
C ARG A 4 4.26 0.38 -22.49
N GLN A 5 3.30 0.17 -23.39
CA GLN A 5 1.92 -0.16 -23.01
C GLN A 5 1.81 -1.57 -22.42
N MET A 6 2.55 -2.55 -22.96
CA MET A 6 2.63 -3.90 -22.40
C MET A 6 3.12 -3.87 -20.94
N CYS A 7 4.21 -3.19 -20.67
CA CYS A 7 4.79 -3.16 -19.32
C CYS A 7 3.90 -2.47 -18.27
N ILE A 8 3.07 -1.49 -18.67
CA ILE A 8 2.07 -0.85 -17.79
C ILE A 8 0.90 -1.80 -17.54
N ARG A 9 0.41 -2.46 -18.58
CA ARG A 9 -0.68 -3.42 -18.50
C ARG A 9 -0.35 -4.59 -17.57
N ASP A 10 0.85 -5.16 -17.70
CA ASP A 10 1.29 -6.27 -16.85
C ASP A 10 1.36 -5.88 -15.37
N ARG A 11 1.82 -4.67 -15.08
CA ARG A 11 1.87 -4.15 -13.70
C ARG A 11 0.50 -3.88 -13.12
N LEU A 12 -0.42 -3.36 -13.93
CA LEU A 12 -1.82 -3.17 -13.52
C LEU A 12 -2.50 -4.50 -13.27
N CYS A 13 -2.23 -5.53 -14.08
CA CYS A 13 -2.73 -6.88 -13.87
C CYS A 13 -2.22 -7.47 -12.55
N VAL A 14 -0.94 -7.32 -12.22
CA VAL A 14 -0.40 -7.83 -10.94
C VAL A 14 -1.03 -7.12 -9.75
N VAL A 15 -1.13 -5.79 -9.78
CA VAL A 15 -1.78 -5.01 -8.71
C VAL A 15 -3.26 -5.38 -8.59
N GLY A 16 -3.98 -5.46 -9.72
CA GLY A 16 -5.39 -5.85 -9.74
C GLY A 16 -5.62 -7.27 -9.23
N LEU A 17 -4.77 -8.22 -9.65
CA LEU A 17 -4.85 -9.60 -9.19
C LEU A 17 -4.57 -9.72 -7.68
N SER A 18 -3.53 -9.04 -7.18
CA SER A 18 -3.23 -9.04 -5.74
C SER A 18 -4.38 -8.46 -4.91
N GLN A 19 -5.03 -7.41 -5.41
CA GLN A 19 -6.21 -6.81 -4.79
C GLN A 19 -7.42 -7.76 -4.80
N ALA A 20 -7.67 -8.45 -5.91
CA ALA A 20 -8.75 -9.43 -6.03
C ALA A 20 -8.55 -10.63 -5.09
N ILE A 21 -7.33 -11.15 -4.99
CA ILE A 21 -6.97 -12.22 -4.06
C ILE A 21 -7.21 -11.78 -2.62
N MET A 22 -6.79 -10.56 -2.25
CA MET A 22 -7.04 -10.02 -0.92
C MET A 22 -8.52 -9.97 -0.58
N PHE A 23 -9.34 -9.40 -1.46
CA PHE A 23 -10.79 -9.34 -1.23
C PHE A 23 -11.41 -10.73 -1.15
N GLY A 24 -10.94 -11.69 -1.95
CA GLY A 24 -11.37 -13.08 -1.86
C GLY A 24 -11.08 -13.71 -0.50
N ILE A 25 -9.86 -13.55 0.01
CA ILE A 25 -9.46 -14.05 1.34
C ILE A 25 -10.28 -13.35 2.44
N MET A 26 -10.46 -12.03 2.36
CA MET A 26 -11.27 -11.28 3.32
C MET A 26 -12.71 -11.78 3.37
N ASN A 27 -13.36 -11.93 2.22
CA ASN A 27 -14.73 -12.46 2.15
C ASN A 27 -14.81 -13.86 2.73
N TYR A 28 -13.85 -14.73 2.39
CA TYR A 28 -13.79 -16.08 2.96
C TYR A 28 -13.67 -16.06 4.49
N CYS A 29 -12.78 -15.23 5.06
CA CYS A 29 -12.61 -15.09 6.50
C CYS A 29 -13.88 -14.59 7.20
N ILE A 30 -14.60 -13.62 6.60
CA ILE A 30 -15.85 -13.09 7.13
C ILE A 30 -16.92 -14.19 7.14
N LEU A 31 -17.11 -14.90 6.03
CA LEU A 31 -18.10 -15.99 5.92
C LEU A 31 -17.77 -17.12 6.88
N TYR A 32 -16.51 -17.54 6.96
CA TYR A 32 -16.07 -18.57 7.89
C TYR A 32 -16.34 -18.18 9.35
N SER A 33 -16.01 -16.94 9.74
CA SER A 33 -16.26 -16.42 11.07
C SER A 33 -17.76 -16.40 11.40
N SER A 34 -18.61 -16.03 10.44
CA SER A 34 -20.08 -16.03 10.62
C SER A 34 -20.63 -17.43 10.81
N CYS A 35 -20.18 -18.41 9.99
CA CYS A 35 -20.64 -19.80 10.11
C CYS A 35 -20.17 -20.48 11.40
N VAL A 36 -18.95 -20.18 11.87
CA VAL A 36 -18.39 -20.77 13.10
C VAL A 36 -19.10 -20.19 14.33
N GLN A 37 -19.46 -18.91 14.29
CA GLN A 37 -20.17 -18.27 15.41
C GLN A 37 -21.59 -18.82 15.63
N GLU A 38 -22.24 -19.31 14.59
CA GLU A 38 -23.59 -19.95 14.70
C GLU A 38 -23.55 -21.34 15.33
N ASN A 39 -22.43 -22.07 15.18
CA ASN A 39 -22.33 -23.48 15.58
C ASN A 39 -21.68 -23.74 16.95
N VAL A 40 -21.20 -22.72 17.67
CA VAL A 40 -20.43 -22.94 18.91
C VAL A 40 -21.01 -22.16 20.10
N ASN A 41 -22.01 -22.73 20.72
CA ASN A 41 -22.40 -22.42 22.10
C ASN A 41 -21.34 -22.95 23.09
N GLY A 42 -20.14 -22.38 23.18
CA GLY A 42 -19.23 -22.80 24.23
C GLY A 42 -17.77 -22.43 24.18
N SER A 43 -17.15 -22.23 23.02
CA SER A 43 -15.77 -21.75 22.97
C SER A 43 -15.59 -20.70 21.89
N LYS A 44 -15.28 -19.47 22.31
CA LYS A 44 -15.03 -18.34 21.42
C LYS A 44 -13.70 -18.54 20.68
N VAL A 45 -13.72 -19.19 19.55
CA VAL A 45 -12.67 -18.98 18.53
C VAL A 45 -13.00 -17.66 17.85
N THR A 46 -12.70 -16.55 18.50
CA THR A 46 -12.83 -15.23 17.90
C THR A 46 -11.70 -15.03 16.92
N VAL A 47 -11.96 -15.32 15.65
CA VAL A 47 -11.05 -14.92 14.56
C VAL A 47 -11.03 -13.38 14.55
N ASP A 48 -9.91 -12.78 14.91
CA ASP A 48 -9.76 -11.32 14.88
C ASP A 48 -9.62 -10.85 13.43
N ILE A 49 -10.78 -10.64 12.78
CA ILE A 49 -10.88 -10.20 11.37
C ILE A 49 -10.10 -8.91 11.14
N ALA A 50 -10.12 -7.99 12.11
CA ALA A 50 -9.38 -6.72 11.98
C ALA A 50 -7.87 -6.97 11.88
N ARG A 51 -7.34 -7.90 12.65
CA ARG A 51 -5.93 -8.29 12.63
C ARG A 51 -5.54 -8.92 11.30
N ILE A 52 -6.34 -9.85 10.80
CA ILE A 52 -6.11 -10.49 9.49
C ILE A 52 -6.16 -9.45 8.38
N SER A 53 -7.13 -8.54 8.42
CA SER A 53 -7.25 -7.44 7.45
C SER A 53 -6.02 -6.56 7.42
N CYS A 54 -5.47 -6.19 8.58
CA CYS A 54 -4.26 -5.38 8.68
C CYS A 54 -3.05 -6.09 8.08
N ILE A 55 -2.90 -7.40 8.32
CA ILE A 55 -1.80 -8.20 7.73
C ILE A 55 -1.94 -8.23 6.21
N LEU A 56 -3.12 -8.52 5.68
CA LEU A 56 -3.38 -8.55 4.24
C LEU A 56 -3.14 -7.18 3.57
N CYS A 57 -3.61 -6.09 4.19
CA CYS A 57 -3.33 -4.73 3.72
C CYS A 57 -1.83 -4.44 3.71
N GLY A 58 -1.10 -4.82 4.75
CA GLY A 58 0.35 -4.65 4.83
C GLY A 58 1.07 -5.38 3.69
N ILE A 59 0.68 -6.63 3.39
CA ILE A 59 1.24 -7.40 2.26
C ILE A 59 1.01 -6.67 0.94
N ILE A 60 -0.20 -6.14 0.71
CA ILE A 60 -0.50 -5.39 -0.51
C ILE A 60 0.32 -4.12 -0.62
N PHE A 61 0.52 -3.37 0.47
CA PHE A 61 1.36 -2.18 0.45
C PHE A 61 2.80 -2.51 0.07
N VAL A 62 3.33 -3.64 0.54
CA VAL A 62 4.66 -4.11 0.14
C VAL A 62 4.68 -4.46 -1.35
N VAL A 63 3.70 -5.18 -1.85
CA VAL A 63 3.61 -5.55 -3.27
C VAL A 63 3.48 -4.30 -4.14
N VAL A 64 2.48 -3.45 -3.88
CA VAL A 64 2.22 -2.23 -4.66
C VAL A 64 3.40 -1.28 -4.62
N GLY A 65 3.99 -1.04 -3.45
CA GLY A 65 5.16 -0.17 -3.29
C GLY A 65 6.37 -0.68 -4.08
N ASN A 66 6.63 -1.99 -4.06
CA ASN A 66 7.73 -2.58 -4.85
C ASN A 66 7.52 -2.38 -6.37
N TYR A 67 6.30 -2.55 -6.87
CA TYR A 67 6.00 -2.28 -8.28
C TYR A 67 6.06 -0.78 -8.62
N MET A 68 5.63 0.10 -7.69
CA MET A 68 5.69 1.54 -7.86
C MET A 68 7.11 2.08 -8.05
N THR A 69 8.12 1.52 -7.38
CA THR A 69 9.53 1.98 -7.51
C THR A 69 10.03 1.96 -8.94
N LYS A 70 9.52 1.05 -9.77
CA LYS A 70 9.92 0.82 -11.16
C LYS A 70 9.04 1.56 -12.17
N ALA A 71 8.02 2.31 -11.71
CA ALA A 71 7.08 2.99 -12.60
C ALA A 71 7.74 4.22 -13.25
N LYS A 72 7.73 4.27 -14.59
CA LYS A 72 8.08 5.47 -15.36
C LYS A 72 6.95 6.50 -15.22
N ARG A 73 7.25 7.79 -15.47
CA ARG A 73 6.21 8.85 -15.43
C ARG A 73 5.04 8.47 -16.35
N ASN A 74 3.87 8.33 -15.77
CA ASN A 74 2.65 7.97 -16.46
C ASN A 74 1.43 8.55 -15.70
N THR A 75 0.26 8.48 -16.32
CA THR A 75 -0.99 9.04 -15.78
C THR A 75 -1.76 8.08 -14.88
N VAL A 76 -1.30 6.85 -14.65
CA VAL A 76 -2.10 5.80 -14.01
C VAL A 76 -1.51 5.35 -12.68
N VAL A 77 -0.21 5.05 -12.63
CA VAL A 77 0.46 4.44 -11.46
C VAL A 77 1.60 5.31 -10.96
N GLY A 78 1.64 5.59 -9.65
CA GLY A 78 2.74 6.28 -9.00
C GLY A 78 2.28 7.37 -8.02
N PHE A 79 3.25 7.91 -7.28
CA PHE A 79 3.05 8.99 -6.33
C PHE A 79 2.93 10.34 -7.06
N ARG A 80 1.70 10.85 -7.17
CA ARG A 80 1.35 11.99 -8.02
C ARG A 80 1.02 13.22 -7.20
N THR A 81 1.96 14.13 -7.13
CA THR A 81 1.76 15.48 -6.61
C THR A 81 2.06 16.50 -7.70
N ALA A 82 1.57 17.73 -7.57
CA ALA A 82 1.90 18.81 -8.50
C ALA A 82 3.42 18.99 -8.65
N TRP A 83 4.16 18.80 -7.57
CA TRP A 83 5.62 18.89 -7.56
C TRP A 83 6.32 17.68 -8.20
N SER A 84 5.81 16.47 -8.00
CA SER A 84 6.42 15.26 -8.57
C SER A 84 6.29 15.20 -10.09
N MET A 85 5.26 15.82 -10.64
CA MET A 85 4.98 15.81 -12.10
C MET A 85 5.74 16.88 -12.88
N TYR A 86 6.57 17.72 -12.24
CA TYR A 86 7.29 18.83 -12.88
C TYR A 86 8.20 18.36 -14.02
N ASN A 87 9.12 17.42 -13.74
CA ASN A 87 9.97 16.81 -14.78
C ASN A 87 10.19 15.31 -14.50
N ASP A 88 10.87 14.60 -15.41
CA ASP A 88 11.11 13.15 -15.29
C ASP A 88 12.07 12.81 -14.14
N ASN A 89 12.99 13.71 -13.78
CA ASN A 89 13.94 13.53 -12.71
C ASN A 89 13.25 13.67 -11.35
N THR A 90 12.44 14.73 -11.18
CA THR A 90 11.62 14.97 -9.99
C THR A 90 10.63 13.82 -9.79
N TRP A 91 9.97 13.35 -10.86
CA TRP A 91 9.11 12.19 -10.82
C TRP A 91 9.83 10.95 -10.29
N ARG A 92 10.99 10.62 -10.87
CA ARG A 92 11.73 9.39 -10.50
C ARG A 92 12.15 9.40 -9.03
N LYS A 93 12.67 10.53 -8.54
CA LYS A 93 13.10 10.69 -7.14
C LYS A 93 11.90 10.61 -6.19
N SER A 94 10.84 11.38 -6.43
CA SER A 94 9.63 11.44 -5.60
C SER A 94 8.86 10.13 -5.58
N ASN A 95 8.66 9.51 -6.75
CA ASN A 95 7.94 8.24 -6.87
C ASN A 95 8.68 7.09 -6.18
N ARG A 96 10.02 7.03 -6.32
CA ARG A 96 10.83 6.03 -5.64
C ARG A 96 10.76 6.19 -4.12
N PHE A 97 10.86 7.42 -3.62
CA PHE A 97 10.77 7.68 -2.19
C PHE A 97 9.38 7.36 -1.64
N GLY A 98 8.30 7.81 -2.29
CA GLY A 98 6.93 7.52 -1.91
C GLY A 98 6.64 6.01 -1.90
N ALA A 99 7.14 5.28 -2.89
CA ALA A 99 7.01 3.83 -2.96
C ALA A 99 7.73 3.12 -1.80
N ILE A 100 8.95 3.54 -1.45
CA ILE A 100 9.70 3.00 -0.30
C ILE A 100 8.94 3.31 1.01
N SER A 101 8.40 4.51 1.16
CA SER A 101 7.62 4.89 2.35
C SER A 101 6.39 3.99 2.54
N ILE A 102 5.68 3.63 1.45
CA ILE A 102 4.54 2.71 1.49
C ILE A 102 5.00 1.29 1.86
N VAL A 103 6.12 0.80 1.32
CA VAL A 103 6.68 -0.52 1.69
C VAL A 103 7.01 -0.56 3.17
N VAL A 104 7.68 0.46 3.70
CA VAL A 104 8.03 0.54 5.13
C VAL A 104 6.77 0.56 5.99
N ALA A 105 5.76 1.36 5.63
CA ALA A 105 4.47 1.39 6.32
C ALA A 105 3.79 0.01 6.30
N GLY A 106 3.82 -0.69 5.17
CA GLY A 106 3.27 -2.05 5.03
C GLY A 106 3.98 -3.07 5.94
N VAL A 107 5.31 -3.07 5.96
CA VAL A 107 6.10 -3.95 6.84
C VAL A 107 5.82 -3.66 8.32
N LEU A 108 5.80 -2.39 8.72
CA LEU A 108 5.47 -1.99 10.10
C LEU A 108 4.05 -2.43 10.48
N THR A 109 3.10 -2.31 9.56
CA THR A 109 1.72 -2.78 9.77
C THR A 109 1.67 -4.29 10.01
N ILE A 110 2.40 -5.10 9.22
CA ILE A 110 2.45 -6.56 9.41
C ILE A 110 3.03 -6.91 10.78
N ILE A 111 4.13 -6.27 11.16
CA ILE A 111 4.79 -6.52 12.45
C ILE A 111 3.86 -6.15 13.61
N THR A 112 3.26 -4.96 13.57
CA THR A 112 2.36 -4.51 14.65
C THR A 112 1.09 -5.36 14.74
N ALA A 113 0.53 -5.78 13.60
CA ALA A 113 -0.63 -6.67 13.57
C ALA A 113 -0.32 -8.07 14.11
N ALA A 114 0.94 -8.52 14.07
CA ALA A 114 1.36 -9.79 14.67
C ALA A 114 1.30 -9.75 16.21
N PHE A 115 1.57 -8.61 16.84
CA PHE A 115 1.70 -8.49 18.31
C PHE A 115 0.55 -7.71 18.97
N ALA A 116 -0.13 -6.80 18.26
CA ALA A 116 -1.18 -5.95 18.81
C ALA A 116 -2.58 -6.53 18.57
N ASN A 117 -3.56 -6.02 19.34
CA ASN A 117 -4.97 -6.32 19.12
C ASN A 117 -5.48 -5.69 17.81
N GLY A 118 -6.56 -6.24 17.23
CA GLY A 118 -7.07 -5.79 15.93
C GLY A 118 -7.42 -4.30 15.86
N ILE A 119 -8.03 -3.74 16.90
CA ILE A 119 -8.36 -2.30 16.96
C ILE A 119 -7.08 -1.45 16.98
N THR A 120 -6.12 -1.80 17.84
CA THR A 120 -4.83 -1.11 17.92
C THR A 120 -4.06 -1.19 16.59
N SER A 121 -4.05 -2.36 15.96
CA SER A 121 -3.42 -2.57 14.65
C SER A 121 -4.04 -1.69 13.56
N THR A 122 -5.37 -1.52 13.58
CA THR A 122 -6.09 -0.66 12.63
C THR A 122 -5.73 0.82 12.81
N ILE A 123 -5.67 1.29 14.06
CA ILE A 123 -5.26 2.67 14.36
C ILE A 123 -3.82 2.92 13.92
N LEU A 124 -2.90 1.99 14.24
CA LEU A 124 -1.49 2.10 13.85
C LEU A 124 -1.31 2.05 12.32
N LEU A 125 -2.06 1.22 11.60
CA LEU A 125 -2.07 1.20 10.13
C LEU A 125 -2.40 2.58 9.57
N LEU A 126 -3.45 3.25 10.07
CA LEU A 126 -3.83 4.60 9.63
C LEU A 126 -2.72 5.62 9.94
N VAL A 127 -2.13 5.54 11.13
CA VAL A 127 -1.02 6.44 11.52
C VAL A 127 0.19 6.25 10.60
N TYR A 128 0.58 5.01 10.31
CA TYR A 128 1.70 4.73 9.40
C TYR A 128 1.44 5.21 7.97
N LEU A 129 0.22 5.01 7.44
CA LEU A 129 -0.14 5.50 6.11
C LEU A 129 -0.14 7.03 6.04
N LEU A 130 -0.74 7.70 7.02
CA LEU A 130 -0.77 9.16 7.06
C LEU A 130 0.65 9.73 7.19
N SER A 131 1.47 9.19 8.08
CA SER A 131 2.87 9.63 8.24
C SER A 131 3.68 9.39 6.97
N ALA A 132 3.57 8.22 6.33
CA ALA A 132 4.26 7.90 5.10
C ALA A 132 3.86 8.85 3.95
N THR A 133 2.57 9.17 3.82
CA THR A 133 2.09 10.10 2.78
C THR A 133 2.56 11.53 3.04
N ILE A 134 2.49 12.03 4.27
CA ILE A 134 2.97 13.37 4.63
C ILE A 134 4.47 13.49 4.34
N ILE A 135 5.29 12.54 4.78
CA ILE A 135 6.74 12.53 4.55
C ILE A 135 7.04 12.49 3.05
N ALA A 136 6.31 11.68 2.27
CA ALA A 136 6.49 11.60 0.82
C ALA A 136 6.13 12.91 0.11
N ILE A 137 5.08 13.62 0.57
CA ILE A 137 4.69 14.94 0.03
C ILE A 137 5.78 15.97 0.32
N LEU A 138 6.27 16.04 1.56
CA LEU A 138 7.33 16.98 1.96
C LEU A 138 8.63 16.73 1.17
N TYR A 139 9.00 15.46 1.01
CA TYR A 139 10.15 15.07 0.20
C TYR A 139 9.97 15.47 -1.28
N SER A 140 8.79 15.25 -1.85
CA SER A 140 8.48 15.64 -3.23
C SER A 140 8.64 17.15 -3.45
N LYS A 141 8.16 17.96 -2.49
CA LYS A 141 8.34 19.41 -2.51
C LYS A 141 9.82 19.80 -2.46
N LYS A 142 10.58 19.18 -1.55
CA LYS A 142 12.03 19.44 -1.41
C LYS A 142 12.79 19.15 -2.71
N VAL A 143 12.49 18.03 -3.37
CA VAL A 143 13.10 17.66 -4.66
C VAL A 143 12.75 18.66 -5.76
N TYR A 144 11.50 19.12 -5.80
CA TYR A 144 11.05 20.16 -6.73
C TYR A 144 11.82 21.48 -6.53
N ASP A 145 11.94 21.94 -5.27
CA ASP A 145 12.63 23.19 -4.95
C ASP A 145 14.13 23.14 -5.29
N GLN A 146 14.77 21.97 -5.14
CA GLN A 146 16.16 21.76 -5.56
C GLN A 146 16.31 21.84 -7.09
N GLU A 147 15.49 21.12 -7.83
CA GLU A 147 15.52 21.09 -9.30
C GLU A 147 15.23 22.47 -9.91
N LYS A 148 14.36 23.27 -9.26
CA LYS A 148 14.07 24.63 -9.69
C LYS A 148 15.21 25.63 -9.47
N ARG A 149 16.13 25.35 -8.53
CA ARG A 149 17.30 26.18 -8.28
C ARG A 149 18.47 25.88 -9.23
N GLU A 150 18.46 24.71 -9.82
CA GLU A 150 19.51 24.26 -10.75
C GLU A 150 19.23 24.66 -12.20
N VAL A 151 18.03 25.19 -12.50
CA VAL A 151 17.60 25.70 -13.81
C VAL A 151 17.59 27.23 -13.77
#